data_47da1b8a3114f30c9762f8f91ed56509
#
_entry.id   47da1b8a3114f30c9762f8f91ed56509
#
_cell.length_a   1.000
_cell.length_b   1.000
_cell.length_c   1.000
_cell.angle_alpha   90.00
_cell.angle_beta   90.00
_cell.angle_gamma   90.00
#
_symmetry.space_group_name_H-M   'P 1'
#
loop_
_entity.id
_entity.type
_entity.pdbx_description
1 polymer ?
#
loop_
_entity_poly.entity_id
_entity_poly.type
_entity_poly.pdbx_seq_one_letter_code
_entity_poly.pdbx_strand_id
1 'polypeptide(L)'
;MENIQNVKKVWQAIDDIKKVIKGKDESLNKLMCTMLAGGHILMEDIPGVGKTTLALAFSKALSLKQKRMQFTPDVLPSDVCGYHMYQKDTGKFVYYPGAVMCNLFLADEINRTSPKTQSALLEVMEEGTVTIDAVKREVPQPFMVIATENPTGSSGTQLLPESQLDRFMVRMSLGYPSQADEISMMKSKKEYSVDDIPASLTVEDILEMKKEVEKVFIHDLIYQYTTDLVNATRKHQYLTCLLYTSPSPRDRQKS
;
A
#
# COMPACT_ATOMS: atom_id res chain seq x y z
N MET A 1 -16.72 4.84 24.53
CA MET A 1 -17.44 3.62 24.05
C MET A 1 -17.24 3.40 22.55
N GLU A 2 -17.16 4.44 21.74
CA GLU A 2 -16.96 4.42 20.28
C GLU A 2 -15.64 3.74 19.88
N ASN A 3 -14.54 4.07 20.54
CA ASN A 3 -13.21 3.49 20.32
C ASN A 3 -13.17 1.95 20.44
N ILE A 4 -13.94 1.37 21.37
CA ILE A 4 -14.01 -0.10 21.54
C ILE A 4 -14.79 -0.74 20.38
N GLN A 5 -15.76 -0.03 19.82
CA GLN A 5 -16.56 -0.53 18.71
C GLN A 5 -15.72 -0.56 17.41
N ASN A 6 -14.91 0.47 17.15
CA ASN A 6 -14.04 0.56 16.02
C ASN A 6 -12.97 -0.54 16.04
N VAL A 7 -12.34 -0.78 17.19
CA VAL A 7 -11.40 -1.89 17.38
C VAL A 7 -12.04 -3.25 17.07
N LYS A 8 -13.28 -3.48 17.53
CA LYS A 8 -13.99 -4.74 17.23
C LYS A 8 -14.27 -4.91 15.74
N LYS A 9 -14.65 -3.85 15.02
CA LYS A 9 -14.86 -3.89 13.56
C LYS A 9 -13.57 -4.26 12.81
N VAL A 10 -12.42 -3.71 13.24
CA VAL A 10 -11.11 -4.03 12.66
C VAL A 10 -10.80 -5.52 12.81
N TRP A 11 -10.95 -6.07 14.02
CA TRP A 11 -10.71 -7.50 14.25
C TRP A 11 -11.67 -8.38 13.45
N GLN A 12 -12.95 -7.98 13.38
CA GLN A 12 -13.92 -8.69 12.56
C GLN A 12 -13.51 -8.72 11.09
N ALA A 13 -13.07 -7.58 10.53
CA ALA A 13 -12.58 -7.50 9.14
C ALA A 13 -11.37 -8.42 8.91
N ILE A 14 -10.42 -8.43 9.84
CA ILE A 14 -9.25 -9.32 9.79
C ILE A 14 -9.69 -10.78 9.85
N ASP A 15 -10.59 -11.14 10.74
CA ASP A 15 -11.08 -12.52 10.87
C ASP A 15 -11.85 -12.99 9.63
N ASP A 16 -12.61 -12.10 8.99
CA ASP A 16 -13.29 -12.40 7.73
C ASP A 16 -12.29 -12.65 6.59
N ILE A 17 -11.22 -11.85 6.50
CA ILE A 17 -10.14 -12.07 5.53
C ILE A 17 -9.42 -13.40 5.78
N LYS A 18 -9.18 -13.78 7.05
CA LYS A 18 -8.53 -15.04 7.44
C LYS A 18 -9.30 -16.29 7.01
N LYS A 19 -10.60 -16.19 6.74
CA LYS A 19 -11.37 -17.31 6.21
C LYS A 19 -10.87 -17.74 4.82
N VAL A 20 -10.39 -16.76 4.03
CA VAL A 20 -9.86 -16.96 2.67
C VAL A 20 -8.34 -17.00 2.64
N ILE A 21 -7.69 -16.09 3.39
CA ILE A 21 -6.22 -15.93 3.42
C ILE A 21 -5.68 -16.63 4.66
N LYS A 22 -5.09 -17.82 4.50
CA LYS A 22 -4.56 -18.63 5.60
C LYS A 22 -3.09 -18.34 5.88
N GLY A 23 -2.70 -18.36 7.16
CA GLY A 23 -1.29 -18.31 7.59
C GLY A 23 -0.61 -16.96 7.33
N LYS A 24 -1.37 -15.86 7.18
CA LYS A 24 -0.82 -14.52 6.91
C LYS A 24 -1.27 -13.46 7.92
N ASP A 25 -1.46 -13.89 9.18
CA ASP A 25 -1.98 -13.03 10.25
C ASP A 25 -1.13 -11.78 10.47
N GLU A 26 0.19 -11.94 10.55
CA GLU A 26 1.13 -10.84 10.72
C GLU A 26 1.06 -9.85 9.54
N SER A 27 0.98 -10.37 8.32
CA SER A 27 0.87 -9.57 7.11
C SER A 27 -0.44 -8.77 7.08
N LEU A 28 -1.55 -9.36 7.49
CA LEU A 28 -2.85 -8.69 7.59
C LEU A 28 -2.82 -7.58 8.64
N ASN A 29 -2.21 -7.82 9.79
CA ASN A 29 -2.03 -6.80 10.82
C ASN A 29 -1.17 -5.63 10.32
N LYS A 30 -0.06 -5.91 9.64
CA LYS A 30 0.79 -4.88 9.03
C LYS A 30 0.04 -4.07 7.97
N LEU A 31 -0.76 -4.73 7.11
CA LEU A 31 -1.62 -4.05 6.13
C LEU A 31 -2.59 -3.09 6.81
N MET A 32 -3.29 -3.56 7.85
CA MET A 32 -4.27 -2.75 8.57
C MET A 32 -3.61 -1.56 9.28
N CYS A 33 -2.51 -1.81 10.01
CA CYS A 33 -1.75 -0.74 10.67
C CYS A 33 -1.26 0.32 9.66
N THR A 34 -0.74 -0.13 8.51
CA THR A 34 -0.26 0.79 7.46
C THR A 34 -1.40 1.60 6.85
N MET A 35 -2.56 0.99 6.61
CA MET A 35 -3.76 1.69 6.13
C MET A 35 -4.19 2.78 7.11
N LEU A 36 -4.28 2.46 8.39
CA LEU A 36 -4.69 3.41 9.44
C LEU A 36 -3.64 4.51 9.67
N ALA A 37 -2.35 4.20 9.50
CA ALA A 37 -1.27 5.17 9.57
C ALA A 37 -1.12 6.04 8.31
N GLY A 38 -1.86 5.73 7.24
CA GLY A 38 -1.79 6.47 5.97
C GLY A 38 -0.51 6.21 5.17
N GLY A 39 0.10 5.04 5.35
CA GLY A 39 1.32 4.64 4.64
C GLY A 39 1.07 3.74 3.44
N HIS A 40 2.17 3.30 2.82
CA HIS A 40 2.21 2.40 1.67
C HIS A 40 3.09 1.19 1.97
N ILE A 41 2.91 0.10 1.24
CA ILE A 41 3.63 -1.17 1.45
C ILE A 41 4.39 -1.59 0.20
N LEU A 42 5.62 -2.06 0.40
CA LEU A 42 6.40 -2.79 -0.60
C LEU A 42 6.44 -4.27 -0.22
N MET A 43 5.98 -5.12 -1.11
CA MET A 43 6.04 -6.58 -0.96
C MET A 43 7.13 -7.17 -1.85
N GLU A 44 8.12 -7.79 -1.23
CA GLU A 44 9.23 -8.46 -1.91
C GLU A 44 9.02 -9.96 -1.87
N ASP A 45 8.47 -10.50 -2.92
CA ASP A 45 8.15 -11.92 -3.03
C ASP A 45 8.26 -12.43 -4.46
N ILE A 46 8.47 -13.73 -4.55
CA ILE A 46 8.33 -14.46 -5.81
C ILE A 46 6.88 -14.40 -6.33
N PRO A 47 6.68 -14.57 -7.63
CA PRO A 47 5.34 -14.69 -8.21
C PRO A 47 4.55 -15.85 -7.60
N GLY A 48 3.22 -15.69 -7.48
CA GLY A 48 2.32 -16.78 -7.11
C GLY A 48 2.03 -16.96 -5.62
N VAL A 49 2.63 -16.17 -4.71
CA VAL A 49 2.39 -16.27 -3.25
C VAL A 49 1.05 -15.69 -2.77
N GLY A 50 0.17 -15.24 -3.68
CA GLY A 50 -1.17 -14.77 -3.32
C GLY A 50 -1.30 -13.26 -3.08
N LYS A 51 -0.33 -12.43 -3.50
CA LYS A 51 -0.37 -10.96 -3.32
C LYS A 51 -1.66 -10.32 -3.84
N THR A 52 -2.09 -10.69 -5.04
CA THR A 52 -3.33 -10.18 -5.66
C THR A 52 -4.57 -10.60 -4.88
N THR A 53 -4.62 -11.86 -4.45
CA THR A 53 -5.74 -12.40 -3.65
C THR A 53 -5.83 -11.69 -2.31
N LEU A 54 -4.70 -11.43 -1.66
CA LEU A 54 -4.61 -10.68 -0.41
C LEU A 54 -5.13 -9.24 -0.57
N ALA A 55 -4.66 -8.51 -1.59
CA ALA A 55 -5.09 -7.14 -1.86
C ALA A 55 -6.60 -7.08 -2.17
N LEU A 56 -7.13 -8.03 -2.93
CA LEU A 56 -8.54 -8.11 -3.24
C LEU A 56 -9.39 -8.45 -2.00
N ALA A 57 -8.96 -9.42 -1.18
CA ALA A 57 -9.63 -9.78 0.06
C ALA A 57 -9.66 -8.59 1.04
N PHE A 58 -8.53 -7.90 1.18
CA PHE A 58 -8.40 -6.72 2.01
C PHE A 58 -9.31 -5.57 1.53
N SER A 59 -9.34 -5.29 0.22
CA SER A 59 -10.19 -4.24 -0.33
C SER A 59 -11.67 -4.52 -0.15
N LYS A 60 -12.10 -5.77 -0.26
CA LYS A 60 -13.51 -6.16 -0.07
C LYS A 60 -13.95 -6.00 1.39
N ALA A 61 -13.16 -6.51 2.34
CA ALA A 61 -13.47 -6.39 3.75
C ALA A 61 -13.58 -4.93 4.22
N LEU A 62 -12.87 -4.02 3.56
CA LEU A 62 -12.80 -2.60 3.87
C LEU A 62 -13.64 -1.70 2.92
N SER A 63 -14.47 -2.29 2.06
CA SER A 63 -15.29 -1.55 1.07
C SER A 63 -14.49 -0.57 0.20
N LEU A 64 -13.23 -0.90 -0.10
CA LEU A 64 -12.34 -0.04 -0.86
C LEU A 64 -12.46 -0.30 -2.37
N LYS A 65 -12.47 0.77 -3.16
CA LYS A 65 -12.29 0.65 -4.61
C LYS A 65 -10.85 0.25 -4.88
N GLN A 66 -10.66 -0.98 -5.38
CA GLN A 66 -9.33 -1.50 -5.71
C GLN A 66 -9.10 -1.45 -7.21
N LYS A 67 -7.86 -1.13 -7.61
CA LYS A 67 -7.34 -1.33 -8.96
C LYS A 67 -6.01 -2.05 -8.91
N ARG A 68 -5.72 -2.83 -9.95
CA ARG A 68 -4.44 -3.50 -10.15
C ARG A 68 -3.84 -3.08 -11.48
N MET A 69 -2.54 -2.85 -11.50
CA MET A 69 -1.76 -2.64 -12.71
C MET A 69 -0.50 -3.50 -12.64
N GLN A 70 -0.25 -4.27 -13.69
CA GLN A 70 1.02 -4.96 -13.91
C GLN A 70 1.97 -3.98 -14.57
N PHE A 71 3.09 -3.69 -13.91
CA PHE A 71 4.10 -2.80 -14.46
C PHE A 71 5.00 -3.57 -15.44
N THR A 72 5.11 -3.03 -16.64
CA THR A 72 5.94 -3.53 -17.74
C THR A 72 6.73 -2.36 -18.32
N PRO A 73 7.77 -2.57 -19.15
CA PRO A 73 8.57 -1.48 -19.71
C PRO A 73 7.79 -0.47 -20.55
N ASP A 74 6.65 -0.86 -21.08
CA ASP A 74 5.77 -0.05 -21.95
C ASP A 74 4.74 0.78 -21.18
N VAL A 75 4.57 0.55 -19.86
CA VAL A 75 3.65 1.36 -19.03
C VAL A 75 4.13 2.80 -18.93
N LEU A 76 3.25 3.72 -19.25
CA LEU A 76 3.52 5.15 -19.26
C LEU A 76 3.03 5.84 -17.95
N PRO A 77 3.60 6.99 -17.57
CA PRO A 77 3.08 7.80 -16.48
C PRO A 77 1.60 8.18 -16.63
N SER A 78 1.13 8.36 -17.87
CA SER A 78 -0.28 8.63 -18.17
C SER A 78 -1.23 7.48 -17.85
N ASP A 79 -0.76 6.24 -17.90
CA ASP A 79 -1.57 5.08 -17.52
C ASP A 79 -1.78 5.06 -15.99
N VAL A 80 -0.78 5.53 -15.25
CA VAL A 80 -0.81 5.66 -13.79
C VAL A 80 -1.66 6.85 -13.35
N CYS A 81 -1.35 8.05 -13.84
CA CYS A 81 -1.93 9.31 -13.38
C CYS A 81 -3.17 9.76 -14.17
N GLY A 82 -3.35 9.27 -15.40
CA GLY A 82 -4.36 9.74 -16.33
C GLY A 82 -3.83 10.77 -17.33
N TYR A 83 -4.72 11.23 -18.19
CA TYR A 83 -4.40 12.19 -19.25
C TYR A 83 -5.63 12.96 -19.69
N HIS A 84 -5.45 14.06 -20.40
CA HIS A 84 -6.53 14.75 -21.11
C HIS A 84 -6.61 14.28 -22.55
N MET A 85 -7.83 14.09 -23.02
CA MET A 85 -8.13 13.81 -24.41
C MET A 85 -9.14 14.82 -24.96
N TYR A 86 -8.87 15.34 -26.16
CA TYR A 86 -9.80 16.23 -26.83
C TYR A 86 -11.00 15.44 -27.39
N GLN A 87 -12.18 15.82 -26.97
CA GLN A 87 -13.43 15.24 -27.47
C GLN A 87 -13.97 16.12 -28.61
N LYS A 88 -13.98 15.58 -29.81
CA LYS A 88 -14.47 16.32 -31.01
C LYS A 88 -15.93 16.74 -30.90
N ASP A 89 -16.77 15.91 -30.29
CA ASP A 89 -18.20 16.13 -30.16
C ASP A 89 -18.54 17.30 -29.22
N THR A 90 -17.74 17.53 -28.22
CA THR A 90 -17.94 18.58 -27.22
C THR A 90 -17.00 19.76 -27.39
N GLY A 91 -15.98 19.65 -28.22
CA GLY A 91 -14.93 20.67 -28.40
C GLY A 91 -14.08 20.92 -27.16
N LYS A 92 -14.05 19.99 -26.21
CA LYS A 92 -13.39 20.14 -24.90
C LYS A 92 -12.34 19.07 -24.64
N PHE A 93 -11.32 19.43 -23.85
CA PHE A 93 -10.43 18.46 -23.24
C PHE A 93 -11.09 17.85 -22.02
N VAL A 94 -11.16 16.52 -21.97
CA VAL A 94 -11.74 15.76 -20.88
C VAL A 94 -10.63 14.92 -20.22
N TYR A 95 -10.58 14.95 -18.89
CA TYR A 95 -9.65 14.14 -18.12
C TYR A 95 -10.12 12.69 -18.05
N TYR A 96 -9.24 11.80 -18.44
CA TYR A 96 -9.39 10.36 -18.28
C TYR A 96 -8.55 9.89 -17.09
N PRO A 97 -9.18 9.43 -15.99
CA PRO A 97 -8.49 9.08 -14.76
C PRO A 97 -7.62 7.82 -14.93
N GLY A 98 -6.39 7.92 -14.48
CA GLY A 98 -5.44 6.82 -14.46
C GLY A 98 -5.77 5.73 -13.44
N ALA A 99 -4.85 4.77 -13.33
CA ALA A 99 -5.04 3.60 -12.47
C ALA A 99 -5.04 3.96 -10.97
N VAL A 100 -4.28 4.98 -10.56
CA VAL A 100 -4.20 5.42 -9.14
C VAL A 100 -5.49 6.04 -8.60
N MET A 101 -6.46 6.37 -9.45
CA MET A 101 -7.75 6.93 -9.02
C MET A 101 -8.63 5.83 -8.40
N CYS A 102 -8.21 5.35 -7.23
CA CYS A 102 -8.84 4.31 -6.40
C CYS A 102 -8.37 4.44 -4.95
N ASN A 103 -8.93 3.64 -4.03
CA ASN A 103 -8.52 3.63 -2.61
C ASN A 103 -7.34 2.69 -2.34
N LEU A 104 -7.33 1.53 -3.00
CA LEU A 104 -6.27 0.54 -2.89
C LEU A 104 -5.69 0.25 -4.26
N PHE A 105 -4.45 0.64 -4.48
CA PHE A 105 -3.76 0.41 -5.74
C PHE A 105 -2.70 -0.68 -5.60
N LEU A 106 -2.89 -1.79 -6.31
CA LEU A 106 -1.89 -2.86 -6.41
C LEU A 106 -0.99 -2.61 -7.63
N ALA A 107 0.22 -2.14 -7.38
CA ALA A 107 1.27 -1.89 -8.36
C ALA A 107 2.16 -3.13 -8.47
N ASP A 108 1.87 -4.02 -9.41
CA ASP A 108 2.54 -5.31 -9.52
C ASP A 108 3.83 -5.19 -10.34
N GLU A 109 4.96 -5.68 -9.79
CA GLU A 109 6.30 -5.64 -10.39
C GLU A 109 6.77 -4.23 -10.78
N ILE A 110 6.68 -3.27 -9.84
CA ILE A 110 7.03 -1.86 -10.07
C ILE A 110 8.47 -1.67 -10.60
N ASN A 111 9.37 -2.60 -10.27
CA ASN A 111 10.77 -2.57 -10.69
C ASN A 111 11.00 -2.95 -12.17
N ARG A 112 9.93 -3.25 -12.93
CA ARG A 112 10.02 -3.56 -14.37
C ARG A 112 9.71 -2.39 -15.28
N THR A 113 9.17 -1.30 -14.76
CA THR A 113 8.82 -0.12 -15.56
C THR A 113 9.94 0.92 -15.56
N SER A 114 9.79 1.94 -16.41
CA SER A 114 10.76 3.03 -16.52
C SER A 114 10.86 3.84 -15.23
N PRO A 115 12.04 4.42 -14.90
CA PRO A 115 12.19 5.31 -13.75
C PRO A 115 11.20 6.50 -13.75
N LYS A 116 10.80 6.97 -14.92
CA LYS A 116 9.82 8.05 -15.09
C LYS A 116 8.44 7.62 -14.60
N THR A 117 8.02 6.41 -14.93
CA THR A 117 6.73 5.86 -14.49
C THR A 117 6.75 5.52 -12.99
N GLN A 118 7.87 4.99 -12.49
CA GLN A 118 8.07 4.80 -11.04
C GLN A 118 7.93 6.12 -10.29
N SER A 119 8.64 7.18 -10.75
CA SER A 119 8.58 8.50 -10.11
C SER A 119 7.18 9.08 -10.10
N ALA A 120 6.38 8.89 -11.17
CA ALA A 120 5.00 9.35 -11.20
C ALA A 120 4.13 8.67 -10.13
N LEU A 121 4.26 7.36 -9.93
CA LEU A 121 3.54 6.67 -8.86
C LEU A 121 4.01 7.13 -7.48
N LEU A 122 5.32 7.25 -7.28
CA LEU A 122 5.90 7.65 -6.00
C LEU A 122 5.54 9.09 -5.61
N GLU A 123 5.39 9.99 -6.59
CA GLU A 123 4.86 11.34 -6.37
C GLU A 123 3.41 11.29 -5.88
N VAL A 124 2.55 10.48 -6.50
CA VAL A 124 1.17 10.31 -6.05
C VAL A 124 1.09 9.74 -4.64
N MET A 125 1.99 8.81 -4.28
CA MET A 125 2.06 8.26 -2.93
C MET A 125 2.41 9.32 -1.88
N GLU A 126 3.31 10.23 -2.21
CA GLU A 126 3.76 11.30 -1.32
C GLU A 126 2.74 12.44 -1.20
N GLU A 127 2.23 12.91 -2.35
CA GLU A 127 1.37 14.08 -2.43
C GLU A 127 -0.12 13.78 -2.20
N GLY A 128 -0.55 12.51 -2.38
CA GLY A 128 -1.97 12.14 -2.39
C GLY A 128 -2.76 12.76 -3.54
N THR A 129 -2.07 13.23 -4.59
CA THR A 129 -2.67 13.93 -5.72
C THR A 129 -1.97 13.60 -7.02
N VAL A 130 -2.67 13.79 -8.15
CA VAL A 130 -2.11 13.80 -9.50
C VAL A 130 -2.19 15.20 -10.09
N THR A 131 -1.14 15.65 -10.78
CA THR A 131 -1.13 16.94 -11.47
C THR A 131 -1.00 16.70 -12.97
N ILE A 132 -2.05 17.02 -13.73
CA ILE A 132 -2.09 16.89 -15.18
C ILE A 132 -2.48 18.24 -15.78
N ASP A 133 -1.64 18.75 -16.69
CA ASP A 133 -1.81 20.06 -17.34
C ASP A 133 -2.05 21.20 -16.32
N ALA A 134 -1.21 21.23 -15.28
CA ALA A 134 -1.29 22.18 -14.16
C ALA A 134 -2.57 22.13 -13.32
N VAL A 135 -3.44 21.12 -13.52
CA VAL A 135 -4.63 20.90 -12.69
C VAL A 135 -4.34 19.77 -11.69
N LYS A 136 -4.35 20.12 -10.40
CA LYS A 136 -4.19 19.20 -9.29
C LYS A 136 -5.52 18.49 -8.98
N ARG A 137 -5.47 17.16 -8.83
CA ARG A 137 -6.62 16.31 -8.49
C ARG A 137 -6.25 15.39 -7.35
N GLU A 138 -7.07 15.35 -6.32
CA GLU A 138 -6.90 14.44 -5.19
C GLU A 138 -7.24 13.00 -5.59
N VAL A 139 -6.45 12.04 -5.08
CA VAL A 139 -6.82 10.64 -5.17
C VAL A 139 -7.89 10.30 -4.12
N PRO A 140 -8.78 9.34 -4.38
CA PRO A 140 -9.79 8.91 -3.41
C PRO A 140 -9.16 8.49 -2.07
N GLN A 141 -9.70 9.02 -0.96
CA GLN A 141 -9.23 8.68 0.39
C GLN A 141 -10.15 7.62 1.03
N PRO A 142 -9.62 6.75 1.91
CA PRO A 142 -8.20 6.55 2.18
C PRO A 142 -7.46 6.03 0.94
N PHE A 143 -6.19 6.39 0.79
CA PHE A 143 -5.36 5.94 -0.32
C PHE A 143 -4.18 5.10 0.17
N MET A 144 -4.01 3.91 -0.39
CA MET A 144 -2.89 3.03 -0.09
C MET A 144 -2.39 2.35 -1.36
N VAL A 145 -1.08 2.33 -1.54
CA VAL A 145 -0.40 1.55 -2.57
C VAL A 145 0.20 0.31 -1.93
N ILE A 146 -0.05 -0.84 -2.53
CA ILE A 146 0.69 -2.08 -2.32
C ILE A 146 1.52 -2.27 -3.59
N ALA A 147 2.81 -1.95 -3.53
CA ALA A 147 3.73 -2.23 -4.62
C ALA A 147 4.36 -3.61 -4.42
N THR A 148 4.62 -4.31 -5.52
CA THR A 148 5.37 -5.57 -5.46
C THR A 148 6.65 -5.46 -6.28
N GLU A 149 7.71 -6.11 -5.80
CA GLU A 149 8.89 -6.35 -6.60
C GLU A 149 9.35 -7.81 -6.48
N ASN A 150 10.00 -8.29 -7.52
CA ASN A 150 10.63 -9.59 -7.52
C ASN A 150 12.13 -9.40 -7.31
N PRO A 151 12.68 -9.83 -6.15
CA PRO A 151 14.10 -9.66 -5.85
C PRO A 151 15.02 -10.56 -6.71
N THR A 152 14.47 -11.67 -7.23
CA THR A 152 15.23 -12.54 -8.14
C THR A 152 15.19 -11.95 -9.55
N GLY A 153 16.24 -11.17 -9.87
CA GLY A 153 16.36 -10.42 -11.11
C GLY A 153 16.06 -11.25 -12.35
N SER A 154 14.89 -11.05 -12.92
CA SER A 154 14.65 -11.38 -14.32
C SER A 154 15.34 -10.31 -15.17
N SER A 155 15.86 -10.71 -16.35
CA SER A 155 16.48 -9.80 -17.32
C SER A 155 15.57 -8.58 -17.55
N GLY A 156 16.08 -7.37 -17.24
CA GLY A 156 15.35 -6.11 -17.42
C GLY A 156 14.70 -5.50 -16.15
N THR A 157 14.96 -6.03 -14.97
CA THR A 157 14.50 -5.40 -13.71
C THR A 157 15.56 -4.44 -13.16
N GLN A 158 15.16 -3.22 -12.81
CA GLN A 158 15.96 -2.28 -12.02
C GLN A 158 15.42 -2.26 -10.60
N LEU A 159 16.28 -2.53 -9.61
CA LEU A 159 15.90 -2.34 -8.21
C LEU A 159 15.52 -0.86 -7.97
N LEU A 160 14.54 -0.65 -7.12
CA LEU A 160 14.18 0.70 -6.67
C LEU A 160 15.37 1.33 -5.95
N PRO A 161 15.76 2.56 -6.28
CA PRO A 161 16.76 3.31 -5.51
C PRO A 161 16.34 3.45 -4.04
N GLU A 162 17.31 3.50 -3.14
CA GLU A 162 17.07 3.65 -1.69
C GLU A 162 16.16 4.85 -1.36
N SER A 163 16.36 5.97 -2.04
CA SER A 163 15.52 7.18 -1.87
C SER A 163 14.05 6.98 -2.28
N GLN A 164 13.76 5.96 -3.08
CA GLN A 164 12.41 5.59 -3.47
C GLN A 164 11.80 4.56 -2.49
N LEU A 165 12.64 3.70 -1.90
CA LEU A 165 12.21 2.75 -0.87
C LEU A 165 11.70 3.45 0.39
N ASP A 166 12.25 4.61 0.73
CA ASP A 166 11.85 5.43 1.90
C ASP A 166 10.39 5.92 1.85
N ARG A 167 9.74 5.85 0.69
CA ARG A 167 8.31 6.21 0.54
C ARG A 167 7.36 5.10 0.99
N PHE A 168 7.88 3.90 1.20
CA PHE A 168 7.12 2.79 1.75
C PHE A 168 7.28 2.73 3.27
N MET A 169 6.16 2.78 3.98
CA MET A 169 6.15 2.68 5.45
C MET A 169 6.56 1.29 5.92
N VAL A 170 6.18 0.28 5.16
CA VAL A 170 6.45 -1.12 5.48
C VAL A 170 7.01 -1.83 4.24
N ARG A 171 8.13 -2.54 4.44
CA ARG A 171 8.68 -3.50 3.51
C ARG A 171 8.50 -4.88 4.10
N MET A 172 7.86 -5.79 3.38
CA MET A 172 7.55 -7.12 3.89
C MET A 172 7.53 -8.16 2.79
N SER A 173 7.66 -9.44 3.21
CA SER A 173 7.44 -10.62 2.39
C SER A 173 6.23 -11.39 2.94
N LEU A 174 5.40 -11.93 2.05
CA LEU A 174 4.34 -12.88 2.43
C LEU A 174 4.93 -14.27 2.68
N GLY A 175 5.97 -14.62 1.94
CA GLY A 175 6.57 -15.94 1.97
C GLY A 175 5.61 -17.07 1.57
N TYR A 176 6.05 -18.30 1.68
CA TYR A 176 5.19 -19.47 1.50
C TYR A 176 4.32 -19.70 2.75
N PRO A 177 3.14 -20.28 2.59
CA PRO A 177 2.35 -20.76 3.73
C PRO A 177 3.06 -21.93 4.40
N SER A 178 2.72 -22.19 5.67
CA SER A 178 3.18 -23.41 6.34
C SER A 178 2.53 -24.65 5.73
N GLN A 179 3.13 -25.83 5.92
CA GLN A 179 2.53 -27.07 5.44
C GLN A 179 1.11 -27.29 5.98
N ALA A 180 0.83 -26.88 7.21
CA ALA A 180 -0.50 -26.96 7.80
C ALA A 180 -1.49 -26.02 7.09
N ASP A 181 -1.04 -24.82 6.75
CA ASP A 181 -1.85 -23.84 6.02
C ASP A 181 -2.11 -24.31 4.59
N GLU A 182 -1.11 -24.88 3.91
CA GLU A 182 -1.29 -25.46 2.56
C GLU A 182 -2.34 -26.57 2.55
N ILE A 183 -2.28 -27.49 3.52
CA ILE A 183 -3.29 -28.53 3.68
C ILE A 183 -4.66 -27.92 3.93
N SER A 184 -4.74 -26.92 4.80
CA SER A 184 -5.99 -26.19 5.09
C SER A 184 -6.55 -25.52 3.82
N MET A 185 -5.70 -24.85 3.05
CA MET A 185 -6.08 -24.19 1.78
C MET A 185 -6.61 -25.21 0.77
N MET A 186 -5.98 -26.38 0.64
CA MET A 186 -6.46 -27.44 -0.26
C MET A 186 -7.84 -27.97 0.17
N LYS A 187 -8.09 -28.09 1.46
CA LYS A 187 -9.39 -28.54 2.01
C LYS A 187 -10.47 -27.48 1.86
N SER A 188 -10.15 -26.22 2.14
CA SER A 188 -11.12 -25.11 2.16
C SER A 188 -11.40 -24.46 0.81
N LYS A 189 -10.66 -24.82 -0.25
CA LYS A 189 -10.79 -24.23 -1.61
C LYS A 189 -12.21 -24.29 -2.19
N LYS A 190 -13.08 -25.15 -1.65
CA LYS A 190 -14.49 -25.28 -2.04
C LYS A 190 -15.46 -24.50 -1.14
N GLU A 191 -15.01 -23.99 0.01
CA GLU A 191 -15.90 -23.46 1.03
C GLU A 191 -15.98 -21.94 1.05
N TYR A 192 -14.87 -21.25 0.74
CA TYR A 192 -14.78 -19.78 0.79
C TYR A 192 -14.01 -19.23 -0.41
N SER A 193 -14.64 -18.31 -1.11
CA SER A 193 -14.01 -17.49 -2.15
C SER A 193 -13.76 -16.06 -1.64
N VAL A 194 -12.93 -15.30 -2.35
CA VAL A 194 -12.76 -13.87 -2.05
C VAL A 194 -14.09 -13.12 -2.19
N ASP A 195 -15.01 -13.65 -3.03
CA ASP A 195 -16.31 -13.02 -3.26
C ASP A 195 -17.27 -13.15 -2.07
N ASP A 196 -17.02 -14.10 -1.18
CA ASP A 196 -17.83 -14.35 0.02
C ASP A 196 -17.40 -13.47 1.23
N ILE A 197 -16.33 -12.66 1.10
CA ILE A 197 -15.86 -11.77 2.16
C ILE A 197 -16.87 -10.63 2.33
N PRO A 198 -17.45 -10.46 3.53
CA PRO A 198 -18.36 -9.36 3.79
C PRO A 198 -17.61 -8.03 3.86
N ALA A 199 -18.32 -6.94 3.56
CA ALA A 199 -17.86 -5.58 3.80
C ALA A 199 -18.01 -5.26 5.30
N SER A 200 -16.97 -5.52 6.08
CA SER A 200 -16.96 -5.39 7.53
C SER A 200 -16.65 -3.96 8.00
N LEU A 201 -15.98 -3.17 7.14
CA LEU A 201 -15.66 -1.76 7.35
C LEU A 201 -16.08 -0.93 6.14
N THR A 202 -16.49 0.31 6.37
CA THR A 202 -16.73 1.30 5.33
C THR A 202 -15.54 2.24 5.18
N VAL A 203 -15.50 3.00 4.09
CA VAL A 203 -14.51 4.07 3.86
C VAL A 203 -14.56 5.09 5.00
N GLU A 204 -15.75 5.45 5.43
CA GLU A 204 -16.00 6.41 6.52
C GLU A 204 -15.46 5.90 7.86
N ASP A 205 -15.68 4.62 8.19
CA ASP A 205 -15.11 3.98 9.39
C ASP A 205 -13.56 4.12 9.39
N ILE A 206 -12.90 3.86 8.25
CA ILE A 206 -11.44 3.93 8.15
C ILE A 206 -10.94 5.38 8.31
N LEU A 207 -11.61 6.34 7.68
CA LEU A 207 -11.25 7.76 7.79
C LEU A 207 -11.42 8.29 9.22
N GLU A 208 -12.44 7.83 9.93
CA GLU A 208 -12.65 8.16 11.35
C GLU A 208 -11.55 7.55 12.21
N MET A 209 -11.25 6.25 12.03
CA MET A 209 -10.16 5.59 12.76
C MET A 209 -8.79 6.24 12.51
N LYS A 210 -8.51 6.70 11.30
CA LYS A 210 -7.28 7.47 11.00
C LYS A 210 -7.18 8.72 11.86
N LYS A 211 -8.28 9.47 12.00
CA LYS A 211 -8.32 10.66 12.87
C LYS A 211 -8.17 10.31 14.36
N GLU A 212 -8.63 9.14 14.77
CA GLU A 212 -8.43 8.65 16.14
C GLU A 212 -6.97 8.27 16.40
N VAL A 213 -6.32 7.61 15.43
CA VAL A 213 -4.89 7.25 15.51
C VAL A 213 -4.00 8.50 15.66
N GLU A 214 -4.34 9.59 14.98
CA GLU A 214 -3.60 10.88 15.10
C GLU A 214 -3.67 11.48 16.52
N LYS A 215 -4.70 11.13 17.31
CA LYS A 215 -4.93 11.65 18.65
C LYS A 215 -4.37 10.76 19.77
N VAL A 216 -3.77 9.61 19.40
CA VAL A 216 -3.22 8.68 20.40
C VAL A 216 -2.08 9.38 21.16
N PHE A 217 -2.23 9.41 22.49
CA PHE A 217 -1.18 9.96 23.35
C PHE A 217 0.04 9.03 23.35
N ILE A 218 1.20 9.62 23.08
CA ILE A 218 2.48 8.92 23.11
C ILE A 218 3.32 9.59 24.20
N HIS A 219 3.76 8.83 25.19
CA HIS A 219 4.61 9.33 26.27
C HIS A 219 6.02 9.66 25.74
N ASP A 220 6.64 10.72 26.27
CA ASP A 220 7.96 11.22 25.84
C ASP A 220 9.06 10.14 25.84
N LEU A 221 9.01 9.20 26.78
CA LEU A 221 9.95 8.07 26.82
C LEU A 221 9.88 7.17 25.57
N ILE A 222 8.71 7.08 24.94
CA ILE A 222 8.55 6.31 23.70
C ILE A 222 9.19 7.05 22.53
N TYR A 223 9.05 8.38 22.47
CA TYR A 223 9.76 9.21 21.50
C TYR A 223 11.28 9.09 21.67
N GLN A 224 11.77 9.17 22.91
CA GLN A 224 13.18 8.99 23.21
C GLN A 224 13.67 7.60 22.80
N TYR A 225 12.97 6.54 23.20
CA TYR A 225 13.31 5.16 22.80
C TYR A 225 13.38 4.98 21.29
N THR A 226 12.38 5.51 20.56
CA THR A 226 12.35 5.44 19.09
C THR A 226 13.55 6.19 18.48
N THR A 227 13.86 7.37 18.99
CA THR A 227 14.99 8.17 18.54
C THR A 227 16.33 7.46 18.80
N ASP A 228 16.49 6.86 19.99
CA ASP A 228 17.69 6.12 20.34
C ASP A 228 17.88 4.88 19.46
N LEU A 229 16.78 4.17 19.15
CA LEU A 229 16.79 3.04 18.23
C LEU A 229 17.24 3.47 16.83
N VAL A 230 16.66 4.55 16.29
CA VAL A 230 17.05 5.11 14.97
C VAL A 230 18.51 5.55 14.98
N ASN A 231 18.98 6.20 16.05
CA ASN A 231 20.40 6.59 16.18
C ASN A 231 21.34 5.39 16.27
N ALA A 232 20.91 4.30 16.92
CA ALA A 232 21.67 3.06 16.95
C ALA A 232 21.83 2.45 15.55
N THR A 233 20.75 2.42 14.74
CA THR A 233 20.83 1.93 13.36
C THR A 233 21.77 2.78 12.49
N ARG A 234 21.76 4.11 12.66
CA ARG A 234 22.65 5.03 11.93
C ARG A 234 24.14 4.80 12.22
N LYS A 235 24.45 4.31 13.39
CA LYS A 235 25.85 4.08 13.84
C LYS A 235 26.32 2.64 13.67
N HIS A 236 25.43 1.75 13.23
CA HIS A 236 25.73 0.32 13.17
C HIS A 236 26.50 -0.02 11.89
N GLN A 237 27.67 -0.64 12.03
CA GLN A 237 28.61 -0.89 10.92
C GLN A 237 28.08 -1.80 9.81
N TYR A 238 27.05 -2.60 10.08
CA TYR A 238 26.45 -3.55 9.13
C TYR A 238 25.10 -3.07 8.58
N LEU A 239 24.64 -1.88 8.98
CA LEU A 239 23.38 -1.33 8.50
C LEU A 239 23.64 -0.09 7.63
N THR A 240 23.23 -0.15 6.38
CA THR A 240 23.12 1.05 5.54
C THR A 240 21.83 1.76 5.95
N CYS A 241 21.94 2.87 6.66
CA CYS A 241 20.78 3.60 7.16
C CYS A 241 20.21 4.53 6.09
N LEU A 242 19.04 4.21 5.56
CA LEU A 242 18.31 5.04 4.61
C LEU A 242 17.97 6.44 5.16
N LEU A 243 17.80 6.56 6.48
CA LEU A 243 17.53 7.84 7.16
C LEU A 243 18.69 8.85 7.13
N TYR A 244 19.83 8.48 6.55
CA TYR A 244 20.97 9.41 6.35
C TYR A 244 20.85 10.28 5.11
N THR A 245 20.11 9.85 4.11
CA THR A 245 20.18 10.43 2.77
C THR A 245 19.08 11.41 2.44
N SER A 246 17.99 11.42 3.20
CA SER A 246 16.94 12.44 3.04
C SER A 246 16.12 12.57 4.33
N PRO A 247 15.95 13.77 4.91
CA PRO A 247 14.93 13.95 5.92
C PRO A 247 13.59 13.61 5.27
N SER A 248 12.79 12.79 5.97
CA SER A 248 11.44 12.44 5.51
C SER A 248 10.68 13.74 5.18
N PRO A 249 9.84 13.77 4.16
CA PRO A 249 8.97 14.93 3.89
C PRO A 249 8.16 15.37 5.12
N ARG A 250 7.85 14.46 6.03
CA ARG A 250 7.22 14.77 7.33
C ARG A 250 8.11 15.57 8.27
N ASP A 251 9.41 15.41 8.17
CA ASP A 251 10.37 16.16 9.00
C ASP A 251 10.59 17.59 8.47
N ARG A 252 10.38 17.83 7.16
CA ARG A 252 10.46 19.16 6.53
C ARG A 252 9.28 20.07 6.86
N GLN A 253 8.16 19.54 7.33
CA GLN A 253 6.99 20.35 7.70
C GLN A 253 7.07 20.90 9.13
N LYS A 254 8.08 20.51 9.91
CA LYS A 254 8.28 20.93 11.31
C LYS A 254 9.47 21.86 11.52
N SER A 255 10.14 22.30 10.45
CA SER A 255 11.24 23.29 10.51
C SER A 255 10.82 24.66 9.98
#